data_ee90dbdc2f52286fc0dfe6b05d8a46c0
#
_entry.id   ee90dbdc2f52286fc0dfe6b05d8a46c0
#
_cell.length_a   1.000
_cell.length_b   1.000
_cell.length_c   1.000
_cell.angle_alpha   90.00
_cell.angle_beta   90.00
_cell.angle_gamma   90.00
#
_symmetry.space_group_name_H-M   'P 1'
#
loop_
_entity.id
_entity.type
_entity.pdbx_description
1 polymer ?
#
loop_
_entity_poly.entity_id
_entity_poly.type
_entity_poly.pdbx_seq_one_letter_code
_entity_poly.pdbx_strand_id
1 'polypeptide(L)'
;MNSERYLKKTNFVSFDRSFSTQARHQKPDRVRMLSYEIEDHQIPRGAGLSYAAASFGNNSLTRDMSSFDRILEFDESSKLIVVEAGITLKKILSWSFKHGFFLPVLPGQPEITIGGCVAANVHGKNPYKDGTIMEHIEWIELFHPSLGTKTLSRTKDEKIFYATLGGLGLTGIITKVALKLEELSSNVITISSTKTQSLQDAYRIMGQHVDDDLLYSWNMGSTFFNFGKGIITTGVFAKENSFSPPTIKDVKKMNSNNKLLPFSIWNNFSSPIINSINRNMQGSKNSKRKDIFSAFFPFVGIARRFYEMYGSNGFNEYQILVKKDSSEEFIDAVNKLIKSEKPSLTIMIMKLFKGKQKLLHFSDNGLSMIFNLKHSKSTLDFLEKMDEMMITFGAIPYIVKDSRLTKEVVEQCYPEYYEFKQILNEIDPKRIFKSELSERLNL
;
A
#
# COMPACT_ATOMS: atom_id res chain seq x y z
N MET A 1 0.69 -39.12 4.09
CA MET A 1 1.58 -38.42 3.12
C MET A 1 2.47 -37.53 3.95
N ASN A 2 3.80 -37.71 3.84
CA ASN A 2 4.76 -37.00 4.70
C ASN A 2 4.73 -35.49 4.41
N SER A 3 4.16 -34.72 5.30
CA SER A 3 3.96 -33.27 5.23
C SER A 3 5.28 -32.48 5.19
N GLU A 4 6.34 -33.02 5.79
CA GLU A 4 7.68 -32.39 5.82
C GLU A 4 8.31 -32.15 4.44
N ARG A 5 7.85 -32.84 3.38
CA ARG A 5 8.38 -32.68 2.01
C ARG A 5 8.15 -31.28 1.39
N TYR A 6 7.24 -30.46 1.96
CA TYR A 6 6.85 -29.17 1.40
C TYR A 6 7.28 -27.98 2.27
N LEU A 7 7.89 -28.21 3.44
CA LEU A 7 8.39 -27.19 4.32
C LEU A 7 9.84 -26.85 3.99
N LYS A 8 10.10 -25.58 3.76
CA LYS A 8 11.45 -25.04 3.57
C LYS A 8 11.72 -23.98 4.62
N LYS A 9 12.95 -23.85 5.09
CA LYS A 9 13.41 -22.65 5.79
C LYS A 9 13.82 -21.62 4.74
N THR A 10 13.27 -20.42 4.84
CA THR A 10 13.52 -19.32 3.90
C THR A 10 13.85 -18.06 4.67
N ASN A 11 14.85 -17.31 4.19
CA ASN A 11 15.14 -15.99 4.72
C ASN A 11 14.15 -14.98 4.15
N PHE A 12 13.38 -14.35 5.02
CA PHE A 12 12.49 -13.25 4.69
C PHE A 12 13.06 -11.93 5.17
N VAL A 13 12.86 -10.90 4.38
CA VAL A 13 13.27 -9.53 4.69
C VAL A 13 12.08 -8.62 4.38
N SER A 14 11.77 -7.68 5.27
CA SER A 14 10.77 -6.63 5.01
C SER A 14 11.23 -5.73 3.87
N PHE A 15 10.28 -5.09 3.18
CA PHE A 15 10.62 -4.29 2.01
C PHE A 15 11.49 -3.08 2.37
N ASP A 16 11.27 -2.48 3.53
CA ASP A 16 12.08 -1.39 4.10
C ASP A 16 13.42 -1.84 4.70
N ARG A 17 13.62 -3.19 4.81
CA ARG A 17 14.81 -3.85 5.37
C ARG A 17 15.02 -3.71 6.86
N SER A 18 14.05 -3.23 7.60
CA SER A 18 14.13 -3.06 9.06
C SER A 18 14.08 -4.38 9.82
N PHE A 19 13.49 -5.43 9.23
CA PHE A 19 13.35 -6.73 9.86
C PHE A 19 13.66 -7.88 8.89
N SER A 20 14.41 -8.85 9.37
CA SER A 20 14.72 -10.09 8.64
C SER A 20 14.73 -11.28 9.58
N THR A 21 14.25 -12.42 9.09
CA THR A 21 14.27 -13.67 9.84
C THR A 21 14.28 -14.88 8.92
N GLN A 22 14.75 -16.01 9.45
CA GLN A 22 14.58 -17.30 8.83
C GLN A 22 13.31 -17.96 9.38
N ALA A 23 12.30 -18.14 8.53
CA ALA A 23 11.03 -18.75 8.92
C ALA A 23 10.69 -19.96 8.07
N ARG A 24 9.78 -20.82 8.58
CA ARG A 24 9.21 -21.92 7.81
C ARG A 24 8.37 -21.37 6.68
N HIS A 25 8.46 -21.98 5.53
CA HIS A 25 7.83 -21.55 4.30
C HIS A 25 7.16 -22.71 3.60
N GLN A 26 5.90 -22.55 3.25
CA GLN A 26 5.13 -23.46 2.43
C GLN A 26 4.48 -22.71 1.28
N LYS A 27 4.49 -23.30 0.08
CA LYS A 27 3.80 -22.77 -1.10
C LYS A 27 2.71 -23.75 -1.52
N PRO A 28 1.48 -23.65 -0.97
CA PRO A 28 0.37 -24.50 -1.35
C PRO A 28 -0.11 -24.18 -2.77
N ASP A 29 -0.51 -25.20 -3.53
CA ASP A 29 -1.05 -25.06 -4.88
C ASP A 29 -2.55 -25.37 -4.96
N ARG A 30 -3.16 -25.79 -3.85
CA ARG A 30 -4.59 -26.11 -3.73
C ARG A 30 -5.11 -25.91 -2.32
N VAL A 31 -6.39 -25.55 -2.21
CA VAL A 31 -7.04 -25.19 -0.94
C VAL A 31 -6.92 -26.31 0.10
N ARG A 32 -7.04 -27.60 -0.29
CA ARG A 32 -6.90 -28.73 0.64
C ARG A 32 -5.54 -28.74 1.37
N MET A 33 -4.49 -28.15 0.82
CA MET A 33 -3.18 -28.07 1.49
C MET A 33 -3.16 -27.04 2.62
N LEU A 34 -4.12 -26.13 2.67
CA LEU A 34 -4.24 -25.14 3.75
C LEU A 34 -4.71 -25.78 5.05
N SER A 35 -5.41 -26.93 4.98
CA SER A 35 -5.85 -27.69 6.15
C SER A 35 -4.80 -28.67 6.69
N TYR A 36 -3.71 -28.90 5.94
CA TYR A 36 -2.60 -29.72 6.42
C TYR A 36 -1.65 -28.89 7.27
N GLU A 37 -1.11 -29.52 8.31
CA GLU A 37 -0.14 -28.89 9.20
C GLU A 37 -0.65 -27.56 9.76
N ILE A 38 -1.73 -27.66 10.52
CA ILE A 38 -2.17 -26.54 11.38
C ILE A 38 -1.20 -26.51 12.54
N GLU A 39 -0.14 -25.75 12.37
CA GLU A 39 0.80 -25.46 13.42
C GLU A 39 0.29 -24.35 14.31
N ASP A 40 0.97 -24.14 15.44
CA ASP A 40 0.55 -23.15 16.44
C ASP A 40 0.39 -21.74 15.84
N HIS A 41 1.28 -21.35 14.90
CA HIS A 41 1.20 -20.03 14.24
C HIS A 41 1.51 -20.09 12.75
N GLN A 42 0.71 -19.38 11.96
CA GLN A 42 0.90 -19.20 10.52
C GLN A 42 0.48 -17.82 10.04
N ILE A 43 0.91 -17.42 8.85
CA ILE A 43 0.50 -16.16 8.22
C ILE A 43 0.48 -16.29 6.69
N PRO A 44 -0.57 -15.82 5.99
CA PRO A 44 -0.57 -15.78 4.53
C PRO A 44 0.39 -14.71 3.99
N ARG A 45 1.02 -15.02 2.85
CA ARG A 45 1.92 -14.13 2.15
C ARG A 45 1.56 -14.07 0.66
N GLY A 46 1.38 -12.86 0.16
CA GLY A 46 1.30 -12.58 -1.27
C GLY A 46 2.70 -12.30 -1.87
N ALA A 47 2.84 -11.21 -2.59
CA ALA A 47 4.13 -10.81 -3.20
C ALA A 47 5.19 -10.33 -2.18
N GLY A 48 4.80 -10.10 -0.91
CA GLY A 48 5.72 -9.66 0.15
C GLY A 48 6.24 -8.24 -0.03
N LEU A 49 5.44 -7.35 -0.56
CA LEU A 49 5.77 -5.95 -0.85
C LEU A 49 5.27 -4.98 0.23
N SER A 50 4.76 -5.49 1.35
CA SER A 50 4.51 -4.68 2.54
C SER A 50 5.83 -4.17 3.10
N TYR A 51 5.88 -2.89 3.51
CA TYR A 51 7.11 -2.30 4.05
C TYR A 51 7.41 -2.89 5.42
N ALA A 52 6.41 -3.02 6.27
CA ALA A 52 6.51 -3.76 7.53
C ALA A 52 6.44 -5.29 7.32
N ALA A 53 6.90 -6.06 8.28
CA ALA A 53 6.89 -7.52 8.25
C ALA A 53 5.49 -8.10 8.57
N ALA A 54 4.48 -7.73 7.76
CA ALA A 54 3.08 -8.10 7.94
C ALA A 54 2.75 -9.55 7.49
N SER A 55 3.65 -10.21 6.75
CA SER A 55 3.35 -11.51 6.11
C SER A 55 4.38 -12.58 6.43
N PHE A 56 5.14 -12.42 7.51
CA PHE A 56 6.07 -13.39 8.07
C PHE A 56 6.46 -13.00 9.50
N GLY A 57 7.01 -13.93 10.26
CA GLY A 57 7.46 -13.73 11.64
C GLY A 57 8.40 -14.87 12.09
N ASN A 58 9.05 -14.70 13.23
CA ASN A 58 10.05 -15.66 13.73
C ASN A 58 9.48 -17.07 13.98
N ASN A 59 8.26 -17.14 14.51
CA ASN A 59 7.62 -18.39 14.94
C ASN A 59 6.41 -18.77 14.08
N SER A 60 6.25 -18.17 12.89
CA SER A 60 5.10 -18.41 12.04
C SER A 60 5.46 -19.19 10.78
N LEU A 61 4.60 -20.12 10.37
CA LEU A 61 4.65 -20.71 9.06
C LEU A 61 4.14 -19.71 8.02
N THR A 62 5.00 -19.29 7.11
CA THR A 62 4.63 -18.41 6.00
C THR A 62 3.97 -19.22 4.89
N ARG A 63 2.67 -18.97 4.64
CA ARG A 63 1.87 -19.58 3.57
C ARG A 63 1.94 -18.71 2.31
N ASP A 64 2.82 -19.05 1.37
CA ASP A 64 2.98 -18.34 0.09
C ASP A 64 1.82 -18.66 -0.86
N MET A 65 0.90 -17.71 -1.01
CA MET A 65 -0.30 -17.85 -1.81
C MET A 65 -0.09 -17.62 -3.31
N SER A 66 1.13 -17.42 -3.78
CA SER A 66 1.42 -17.06 -5.18
C SER A 66 1.10 -18.14 -6.23
N SER A 67 0.74 -19.37 -5.81
CA SER A 67 0.22 -20.39 -6.72
C SER A 67 -1.29 -20.26 -6.99
N PHE A 68 -2.00 -19.48 -6.18
CA PHE A 68 -3.43 -19.17 -6.37
C PHE A 68 -3.55 -17.92 -7.25
N ASP A 69 -3.28 -18.05 -8.54
CA ASP A 69 -3.08 -16.91 -9.44
C ASP A 69 -3.99 -16.89 -10.67
N ARG A 70 -5.14 -17.58 -10.62
CA ARG A 70 -6.06 -17.71 -11.73
C ARG A 70 -7.17 -16.66 -11.69
N ILE A 71 -7.66 -16.28 -12.88
CA ILE A 71 -8.97 -15.68 -13.08
C ILE A 71 -9.96 -16.82 -13.21
N LEU A 72 -11.01 -16.81 -12.43
CA LEU A 72 -11.97 -17.92 -12.32
C LEU A 72 -13.24 -17.65 -13.14
N GLU A 73 -13.81 -16.46 -12.98
CA GLU A 73 -15.07 -16.08 -13.60
C GLU A 73 -15.05 -14.60 -13.96
N PHE A 74 -15.84 -14.23 -14.96
CA PHE A 74 -16.16 -12.83 -15.26
C PHE A 74 -17.58 -12.73 -15.77
N ASP A 75 -18.38 -11.91 -15.10
CA ASP A 75 -19.70 -11.52 -15.53
C ASP A 75 -19.67 -10.08 -16.05
N GLU A 76 -19.79 -9.93 -17.36
CA GLU A 76 -19.75 -8.64 -18.03
C GLU A 76 -20.92 -7.75 -17.64
N SER A 77 -22.11 -8.34 -17.40
CA SER A 77 -23.32 -7.61 -17.07
C SER A 77 -23.24 -6.90 -15.73
N SER A 78 -22.66 -7.55 -14.72
CA SER A 78 -22.40 -6.99 -13.40
C SER A 78 -21.01 -6.36 -13.28
N LYS A 79 -20.12 -6.52 -14.28
CA LYS A 79 -18.72 -6.10 -14.30
C LYS A 79 -17.89 -6.75 -13.17
N LEU A 80 -18.28 -7.98 -12.78
CA LEU A 80 -17.71 -8.69 -11.65
C LEU A 80 -16.69 -9.71 -12.13
N ILE A 81 -15.45 -9.61 -11.64
CA ILE A 81 -14.40 -10.60 -11.87
C ILE A 81 -14.11 -11.37 -10.58
N VAL A 82 -14.10 -12.69 -10.65
CA VAL A 82 -13.70 -13.57 -9.54
C VAL A 82 -12.31 -14.10 -9.80
N VAL A 83 -11.41 -13.87 -8.85
CA VAL A 83 -10.00 -14.21 -8.97
C VAL A 83 -9.48 -14.91 -7.72
N GLU A 84 -8.42 -15.70 -7.87
CA GLU A 84 -7.67 -16.24 -6.74
C GLU A 84 -6.79 -15.17 -6.09
N ALA A 85 -6.63 -15.24 -4.77
CA ALA A 85 -6.01 -14.17 -3.97
C ALA A 85 -4.52 -13.93 -4.24
N GLY A 86 -3.80 -14.91 -4.77
CA GLY A 86 -2.38 -14.79 -5.12
C GLY A 86 -2.12 -14.17 -6.50
N ILE A 87 -3.17 -13.89 -7.28
CA ILE A 87 -3.01 -13.20 -8.57
C ILE A 87 -2.49 -11.79 -8.39
N THR A 88 -1.58 -11.34 -9.26
CA THR A 88 -1.06 -9.97 -9.21
C THR A 88 -1.99 -8.99 -9.92
N LEU A 89 -1.97 -7.72 -9.49
CA LEU A 89 -2.67 -6.65 -10.20
C LEU A 89 -2.25 -6.57 -11.66
N LYS A 90 -0.96 -6.78 -11.97
CA LYS A 90 -0.47 -6.85 -13.35
C LYS A 90 -1.23 -7.88 -14.18
N LYS A 91 -1.45 -9.08 -13.64
CA LYS A 91 -2.16 -10.16 -14.34
C LYS A 91 -3.64 -9.83 -14.51
N ILE A 92 -4.28 -9.26 -13.48
CA ILE A 92 -5.67 -8.77 -13.56
C ILE A 92 -5.77 -7.69 -14.64
N LEU A 93 -4.91 -6.66 -14.61
CA LEU A 93 -4.92 -5.57 -15.60
C LEU A 93 -4.62 -6.05 -17.01
N SER A 94 -3.68 -7.03 -17.16
CA SER A 94 -3.38 -7.61 -18.47
C SER A 94 -4.60 -8.28 -19.12
N TRP A 95 -5.47 -8.81 -18.29
CA TRP A 95 -6.72 -9.42 -18.73
C TRP A 95 -7.80 -8.35 -18.92
N SER A 96 -8.06 -7.53 -17.92
CA SER A 96 -9.18 -6.57 -17.93
C SER A 96 -9.06 -5.52 -19.03
N PHE A 97 -7.87 -5.02 -19.32
CA PHE A 97 -7.64 -4.08 -20.42
C PHE A 97 -7.99 -4.66 -21.80
N LYS A 98 -7.76 -5.97 -22.01
CA LYS A 98 -8.15 -6.64 -23.27
C LYS A 98 -9.67 -6.75 -23.43
N HIS A 99 -10.40 -6.70 -22.34
CA HIS A 99 -11.86 -6.81 -22.31
C HIS A 99 -12.55 -5.45 -22.13
N GLY A 100 -11.81 -4.34 -22.15
CA GLY A 100 -12.40 -3.01 -22.02
C GLY A 100 -12.74 -2.60 -20.58
N PHE A 101 -12.10 -3.21 -19.60
CA PHE A 101 -12.33 -2.93 -18.18
C PHE A 101 -11.03 -2.60 -17.45
N PHE A 102 -11.14 -1.97 -16.27
CA PHE A 102 -10.00 -1.75 -15.38
C PHE A 102 -10.44 -1.71 -13.91
N LEU A 103 -9.47 -1.84 -13.01
CA LEU A 103 -9.65 -1.67 -11.59
C LEU A 103 -9.23 -0.25 -11.21
N PRO A 104 -10.09 0.62 -10.65
CA PRO A 104 -9.77 2.03 -10.39
C PRO A 104 -8.68 2.20 -9.32
N VAL A 105 -8.69 1.36 -8.29
CA VAL A 105 -7.72 1.45 -7.18
C VAL A 105 -6.43 0.72 -7.53
N LEU A 106 -5.45 1.48 -8.00
CA LEU A 106 -4.13 0.98 -8.40
C LEU A 106 -3.02 1.55 -7.49
N PRO A 107 -2.47 0.75 -6.57
CA PRO A 107 -1.31 1.13 -5.75
C PRO A 107 -0.04 1.26 -6.58
N GLY A 108 1.08 1.62 -5.93
CA GLY A 108 2.32 1.99 -6.63
C GLY A 108 3.01 0.88 -7.42
N GLN A 109 2.74 -0.40 -7.14
CA GLN A 109 3.41 -1.55 -7.73
C GLN A 109 2.41 -2.54 -8.33
N PRO A 110 2.53 -2.90 -9.62
CA PRO A 110 1.59 -3.83 -10.26
C PRO A 110 1.82 -5.29 -9.87
N GLU A 111 2.93 -5.62 -9.25
CA GLU A 111 3.27 -6.99 -8.79
C GLU A 111 2.65 -7.35 -7.43
N ILE A 112 1.91 -6.44 -6.79
CA ILE A 112 1.18 -6.73 -5.55
C ILE A 112 0.04 -7.72 -5.86
N THR A 113 -0.16 -8.72 -4.99
CA THR A 113 -1.27 -9.68 -5.12
C THR A 113 -2.57 -9.08 -4.62
N ILE A 114 -3.70 -9.52 -5.18
CA ILE A 114 -5.00 -9.00 -4.77
C ILE A 114 -5.34 -9.33 -3.30
N GLY A 115 -4.97 -10.50 -2.81
CA GLY A 115 -5.12 -10.84 -1.39
C GLY A 115 -4.32 -9.92 -0.48
N GLY A 116 -3.11 -9.51 -0.91
CA GLY A 116 -2.31 -8.49 -0.20
C GLY A 116 -2.94 -7.10 -0.27
N CYS A 117 -3.57 -6.72 -1.40
CA CYS A 117 -4.31 -5.47 -1.53
C CYS A 117 -5.49 -5.42 -0.54
N VAL A 118 -6.25 -6.51 -0.45
CA VAL A 118 -7.39 -6.65 0.47
C VAL A 118 -6.93 -6.58 1.92
N ALA A 119 -5.92 -7.38 2.30
CA ALA A 119 -5.39 -7.45 3.66
C ALA A 119 -4.80 -6.13 4.16
N ALA A 120 -4.33 -5.28 3.26
CA ALA A 120 -3.79 -3.95 3.57
C ALA A 120 -4.80 -2.81 3.32
N ASN A 121 -5.99 -3.10 2.80
CA ASN A 121 -6.95 -2.11 2.32
C ASN A 121 -6.26 -0.99 1.52
N VAL A 122 -5.55 -1.36 0.45
CA VAL A 122 -4.72 -0.42 -0.31
C VAL A 122 -5.54 0.68 -0.98
N HIS A 123 -4.90 1.82 -1.16
CA HIS A 123 -5.45 2.97 -1.90
C HIS A 123 -4.71 3.22 -3.22
N GLY A 124 -5.39 3.84 -4.17
CA GLY A 124 -4.88 4.17 -5.50
C GLY A 124 -4.17 5.54 -5.61
N LYS A 125 -4.33 6.16 -6.78
CA LYS A 125 -3.73 7.47 -7.12
C LYS A 125 -4.62 8.63 -6.73
N ASN A 126 -5.94 8.45 -6.77
CA ASN A 126 -6.90 9.43 -6.27
C ASN A 126 -7.89 8.78 -5.27
N PRO A 127 -7.49 8.60 -4.00
CA PRO A 127 -8.38 8.02 -2.99
C PRO A 127 -9.59 8.91 -2.65
N TYR A 128 -9.60 10.16 -3.05
CA TYR A 128 -10.77 11.02 -2.89
C TYR A 128 -11.91 10.59 -3.82
N LYS A 129 -11.59 10.24 -5.07
CA LYS A 129 -12.55 9.80 -6.08
C LYS A 129 -12.88 8.32 -5.94
N ASP A 130 -11.84 7.46 -5.90
CA ASP A 130 -11.98 6.03 -6.07
C ASP A 130 -12.03 5.26 -4.72
N GLY A 131 -11.78 5.96 -3.60
CA GLY A 131 -11.68 5.32 -2.28
C GLY A 131 -10.47 4.40 -2.14
N THR A 132 -10.68 3.34 -1.37
CA THR A 132 -9.72 2.23 -1.18
C THR A 132 -10.21 0.98 -1.91
N ILE A 133 -9.40 -0.07 -1.94
CA ILE A 133 -9.78 -1.33 -2.62
C ILE A 133 -11.08 -1.92 -2.06
N MET A 134 -11.39 -1.67 -0.80
CA MET A 134 -12.62 -2.11 -0.13
C MET A 134 -13.89 -1.69 -0.88
N GLU A 135 -13.89 -0.52 -1.52
CA GLU A 135 -15.07 -0.02 -2.25
C GLU A 135 -15.39 -0.87 -3.48
N HIS A 136 -14.41 -1.61 -4.00
CA HIS A 136 -14.50 -2.44 -5.20
C HIS A 136 -14.58 -3.94 -4.90
N ILE A 137 -14.62 -4.34 -3.62
CA ILE A 137 -14.78 -5.74 -3.21
C ILE A 137 -16.27 -6.05 -3.02
N GLU A 138 -16.77 -7.04 -3.75
CA GLU A 138 -18.12 -7.54 -3.58
C GLU A 138 -18.21 -8.63 -2.51
N TRP A 139 -17.32 -9.62 -2.59
CA TRP A 139 -17.18 -10.66 -1.58
C TRP A 139 -15.77 -11.26 -1.56
N ILE A 140 -15.45 -11.97 -0.47
CA ILE A 140 -14.19 -12.65 -0.23
C ILE A 140 -14.48 -14.09 0.18
N GLU A 141 -13.72 -15.05 -0.37
CA GLU A 141 -13.65 -16.40 0.19
C GLU A 141 -12.44 -16.46 1.14
N LEU A 142 -12.72 -16.77 2.40
CA LEU A 142 -11.73 -16.87 3.48
C LEU A 142 -11.65 -18.31 3.99
N PHE A 143 -10.46 -18.85 4.09
CA PHE A 143 -10.17 -20.10 4.77
C PHE A 143 -9.62 -19.83 6.18
N HIS A 144 -10.23 -20.47 7.18
CA HIS A 144 -9.71 -20.47 8.54
C HIS A 144 -9.72 -21.91 9.10
N PRO A 145 -8.66 -22.40 9.78
CA PRO A 145 -8.60 -23.78 10.26
C PRO A 145 -9.77 -24.20 11.14
N SER A 146 -10.25 -23.28 11.99
CA SER A 146 -11.37 -23.56 12.91
C SER A 146 -12.75 -23.33 12.30
N LEU A 147 -12.88 -22.49 11.26
CA LEU A 147 -14.16 -22.10 10.66
C LEU A 147 -14.42 -22.74 9.30
N GLY A 148 -13.40 -23.42 8.73
CA GLY A 148 -13.45 -23.89 7.37
C GLY A 148 -13.37 -22.76 6.34
N THR A 149 -13.94 -22.99 5.16
CA THR A 149 -14.05 -21.99 4.09
C THR A 149 -15.37 -21.25 4.20
N LYS A 150 -15.31 -19.92 4.24
CA LYS A 150 -16.49 -19.02 4.30
C LYS A 150 -16.46 -18.00 3.19
N THR A 151 -17.63 -17.68 2.66
CA THR A 151 -17.83 -16.51 1.80
C THR A 151 -18.34 -15.35 2.65
N LEU A 152 -17.61 -14.24 2.63
CA LEU A 152 -17.85 -13.03 3.40
C LEU A 152 -18.24 -11.89 2.47
N SER A 153 -19.23 -11.09 2.84
CA SER A 153 -19.65 -9.91 2.09
C SER A 153 -20.21 -8.83 3.01
N ARG A 154 -20.64 -7.70 2.45
CA ARG A 154 -21.31 -6.63 3.22
C ARG A 154 -22.62 -7.07 3.88
N THR A 155 -23.22 -8.17 3.42
CA THR A 155 -24.52 -8.71 3.91
C THR A 155 -24.39 -10.10 4.52
N LYS A 156 -23.20 -10.72 4.47
CA LYS A 156 -22.96 -12.07 4.98
C LYS A 156 -21.68 -12.09 5.80
N ASP A 157 -21.76 -12.46 7.06
CA ASP A 157 -20.64 -12.42 8.03
C ASP A 157 -19.95 -11.04 8.03
N GLU A 158 -20.74 -9.97 8.00
CA GLU A 158 -20.32 -8.57 7.79
C GLU A 158 -19.16 -8.15 8.72
N LYS A 159 -19.24 -8.53 10.01
CA LYS A 159 -18.21 -8.22 11.00
C LYS A 159 -16.84 -8.79 10.60
N ILE A 160 -16.82 -10.06 10.14
CA ILE A 160 -15.58 -10.72 9.70
C ILE A 160 -15.12 -10.14 8.36
N PHE A 161 -16.07 -9.81 7.47
CA PHE A 161 -15.75 -9.17 6.19
C PHE A 161 -14.96 -7.87 6.39
N TYR A 162 -15.48 -6.93 7.18
CA TYR A 162 -14.77 -5.68 7.45
C TYR A 162 -13.48 -5.87 8.24
N ALA A 163 -13.41 -6.85 9.14
CA ALA A 163 -12.17 -7.18 9.83
C ALA A 163 -11.11 -7.82 8.91
N THR A 164 -11.52 -8.44 7.79
CA THR A 164 -10.59 -9.02 6.80
C THR A 164 -10.01 -7.96 5.88
N LEU A 165 -10.82 -6.95 5.52
CA LEU A 165 -10.36 -5.78 4.75
C LEU A 165 -9.44 -4.94 5.64
N GLY A 166 -8.17 -4.79 5.27
CA GLY A 166 -7.18 -4.12 6.13
C GLY A 166 -6.78 -4.89 7.40
N GLY A 167 -7.22 -6.15 7.53
CA GLY A 167 -6.98 -7.00 8.70
C GLY A 167 -5.62 -7.68 8.72
N LEU A 168 -4.68 -7.26 7.87
CA LEU A 168 -3.28 -7.68 7.89
C LEU A 168 -3.06 -9.20 7.71
N GLY A 169 -4.09 -9.94 7.24
CA GLY A 169 -4.08 -11.40 7.12
C GLY A 169 -4.31 -12.14 8.44
N LEU A 170 -4.77 -11.46 9.48
CA LEU A 170 -4.97 -12.04 10.83
C LEU A 170 -6.31 -12.75 11.01
N THR A 171 -7.27 -12.54 10.11
CA THR A 171 -8.59 -13.19 10.15
C THR A 171 -8.61 -14.56 9.48
N GLY A 172 -7.57 -14.88 8.71
CA GLY A 172 -7.49 -16.12 7.93
C GLY A 172 -6.78 -15.94 6.59
N ILE A 173 -6.86 -16.94 5.75
CA ILE A 173 -6.25 -16.98 4.42
C ILE A 173 -7.31 -16.65 3.38
N ILE A 174 -7.18 -15.51 2.72
CA ILE A 174 -8.02 -15.16 1.57
C ILE A 174 -7.66 -16.09 0.43
N THR A 175 -8.65 -16.80 -0.12
CA THR A 175 -8.46 -17.74 -1.24
C THR A 175 -9.00 -17.19 -2.55
N LYS A 176 -10.15 -16.48 -2.51
CA LYS A 176 -10.75 -15.83 -3.67
C LYS A 176 -11.26 -14.42 -3.32
N VAL A 177 -11.32 -13.59 -4.34
CA VAL A 177 -11.85 -12.23 -4.24
C VAL A 177 -12.74 -11.97 -5.45
N ALA A 178 -13.94 -11.45 -5.23
CA ALA A 178 -14.79 -10.90 -6.26
C ALA A 178 -14.64 -9.38 -6.30
N LEU A 179 -14.21 -8.87 -7.46
CA LEU A 179 -13.90 -7.46 -7.69
C LEU A 179 -14.88 -6.87 -8.70
N LYS A 180 -15.42 -5.70 -8.38
CA LYS A 180 -16.15 -4.88 -9.33
C LYS A 180 -15.17 -4.05 -10.16
N LEU A 181 -15.20 -4.24 -11.47
CA LEU A 181 -14.42 -3.46 -12.43
C LEU A 181 -15.23 -2.29 -12.95
N GLU A 182 -14.55 -1.32 -13.53
CA GLU A 182 -15.17 -0.23 -14.30
C GLU A 182 -14.87 -0.39 -15.78
N GLU A 183 -15.76 0.15 -16.61
CA GLU A 183 -15.50 0.22 -18.05
C GLU A 183 -14.36 1.18 -18.33
N LEU A 184 -13.46 0.75 -19.16
CA LEU A 184 -12.34 1.56 -19.59
C LEU A 184 -12.75 2.47 -20.73
N SER A 185 -13.01 3.73 -20.43
CA SER A 185 -13.47 4.73 -21.42
C SER A 185 -12.39 5.07 -22.46
N SER A 186 -11.12 4.91 -22.12
CA SER A 186 -9.96 5.13 -23.01
C SER A 186 -8.73 4.41 -22.50
N ASN A 187 -7.88 3.96 -23.40
CA ASN A 187 -6.53 3.43 -23.05
C ASN A 187 -5.49 4.53 -22.86
N VAL A 188 -5.88 5.78 -23.04
CA VAL A 188 -5.01 6.96 -22.94
C VAL A 188 -5.55 7.91 -21.88
N ILE A 189 -4.64 8.37 -21.03
CA ILE A 189 -4.91 9.41 -20.04
C ILE A 189 -4.09 10.66 -20.38
N THR A 190 -4.70 11.82 -20.30
CA THR A 190 -4.04 13.11 -20.46
C THR A 190 -3.52 13.54 -19.09
N ILE A 191 -2.20 13.56 -18.95
CA ILE A 191 -1.50 13.94 -17.71
C ILE A 191 -1.10 15.40 -17.78
N SER A 192 -1.42 16.15 -16.75
CA SER A 192 -0.95 17.52 -16.52
C SER A 192 -0.09 17.59 -15.26
N SER A 193 0.89 18.49 -15.27
CA SER A 193 1.80 18.69 -14.14
C SER A 193 1.90 20.17 -13.79
N THR A 194 1.52 20.51 -12.55
CA THR A 194 1.53 21.89 -12.04
C THR A 194 2.59 22.02 -10.95
N LYS A 195 3.52 22.98 -11.12
CA LYS A 195 4.54 23.31 -10.10
C LYS A 195 3.91 24.02 -8.92
N THR A 196 4.28 23.61 -7.70
CA THR A 196 3.86 24.25 -6.45
C THR A 196 5.06 24.88 -5.72
N GLN A 197 4.78 25.88 -4.88
CA GLN A 197 5.80 26.62 -4.17
C GLN A 197 5.92 26.24 -2.68
N SER A 198 4.90 25.57 -2.13
CA SER A 198 4.85 25.08 -0.75
C SER A 198 3.90 23.89 -0.64
N LEU A 199 3.87 23.24 0.54
CA LEU A 199 2.89 22.18 0.85
C LEU A 199 1.46 22.74 0.91
N GLN A 200 1.27 23.95 1.45
CA GLN A 200 -0.04 24.63 1.49
C GLN A 200 -0.55 24.93 0.08
N ASP A 201 0.34 25.42 -0.82
CA ASP A 201 0.01 25.66 -2.22
C ASP A 201 -0.39 24.34 -2.93
N ALA A 202 0.34 23.25 -2.65
CA ALA A 202 0.00 21.94 -3.16
C ALA A 202 -1.38 21.45 -2.66
N TYR A 203 -1.65 21.57 -1.36
CA TYR A 203 -2.94 21.18 -0.77
C TYR A 203 -4.10 21.94 -1.39
N ARG A 204 -3.99 23.26 -1.50
CA ARG A 204 -5.01 24.14 -2.10
C ARG A 204 -5.30 23.78 -3.56
N ILE A 205 -4.26 23.58 -4.37
CA ILE A 205 -4.43 23.23 -5.79
C ILE A 205 -5.01 21.83 -5.95
N MET A 206 -4.58 20.84 -5.15
CA MET A 206 -5.14 19.48 -5.18
C MET A 206 -6.65 19.49 -4.91
N GLY A 207 -7.13 20.38 -4.02
CA GLY A 207 -8.57 20.52 -3.75
C GLY A 207 -9.42 20.94 -4.95
N GLN A 208 -8.81 21.51 -5.99
CA GLN A 208 -9.48 21.91 -7.24
C GLN A 208 -9.57 20.76 -8.28
N HIS A 209 -8.90 19.61 -8.02
CA HIS A 209 -8.73 18.50 -8.94
C HIS A 209 -9.20 17.16 -8.37
N VAL A 210 -10.07 17.18 -7.37
CA VAL A 210 -10.51 15.97 -6.65
C VAL A 210 -11.25 14.97 -7.52
N ASP A 211 -11.88 15.44 -8.59
CA ASP A 211 -12.66 14.61 -9.53
C ASP A 211 -11.83 14.03 -10.69
N ASP A 212 -10.54 14.42 -10.80
CA ASP A 212 -9.65 13.88 -11.83
C ASP A 212 -9.40 12.38 -11.59
N ASP A 213 -9.14 11.60 -12.64
CA ASP A 213 -8.89 10.15 -12.56
C ASP A 213 -7.55 9.82 -11.89
N LEU A 214 -6.65 10.78 -11.85
CA LEU A 214 -5.35 10.66 -11.19
C LEU A 214 -5.00 11.98 -10.52
N LEU A 215 -4.69 11.93 -9.22
CA LEU A 215 -4.33 13.09 -8.42
C LEU A 215 -3.34 12.71 -7.32
N TYR A 216 -2.16 13.29 -7.34
CA TYR A 216 -1.22 13.25 -6.22
C TYR A 216 -0.21 14.38 -6.34
N SER A 217 0.38 14.80 -5.23
CA SER A 217 1.53 15.69 -5.25
C SER A 217 2.82 14.95 -4.94
N TRP A 218 3.91 15.49 -5.41
CA TRP A 218 5.26 15.11 -5.09
C TRP A 218 6.03 16.35 -4.66
N ASN A 219 6.60 16.36 -3.46
CA ASN A 219 7.18 17.55 -2.85
C ASN A 219 8.59 17.28 -2.34
N MET A 220 9.46 18.28 -2.44
CA MET A 220 10.86 18.19 -2.01
C MET A 220 10.95 18.21 -0.49
N GLY A 221 11.63 17.23 0.08
CA GLY A 221 11.78 17.06 1.53
C GLY A 221 12.98 17.78 2.13
N SER A 222 14.01 18.11 1.35
CA SER A 222 15.23 18.70 1.88
C SER A 222 15.03 20.14 2.34
N THR A 223 15.46 20.43 3.57
CA THR A 223 15.43 21.80 4.14
C THR A 223 16.54 22.70 3.61
N PHE A 224 17.54 22.17 2.95
CA PHE A 224 18.66 22.96 2.39
C PHE A 224 18.27 23.75 1.14
N PHE A 225 17.44 23.16 0.26
CA PHE A 225 17.01 23.83 -0.98
C PHE A 225 15.57 23.48 -1.31
N ASN A 226 14.78 24.50 -1.65
CA ASN A 226 13.46 24.33 -2.25
C ASN A 226 12.48 23.47 -1.42
N PHE A 227 12.62 23.42 -0.10
CA PHE A 227 11.76 22.65 0.79
C PHE A 227 10.27 22.95 0.54
N GLY A 228 9.47 21.88 0.46
CA GLY A 228 8.03 21.96 0.24
C GLY A 228 7.61 22.30 -1.20
N LYS A 229 8.52 22.77 -2.06
CA LYS A 229 8.20 22.95 -3.49
C LYS A 229 7.99 21.60 -4.15
N GLY A 230 7.05 21.55 -5.08
CA GLY A 230 6.68 20.26 -5.66
C GLY A 230 6.04 20.35 -7.02
N ILE A 231 5.37 19.24 -7.37
CA ILE A 231 4.58 19.06 -8.56
C ILE A 231 3.29 18.36 -8.18
N ILE A 232 2.16 18.87 -8.61
CA ILE A 232 0.91 18.12 -8.63
C ILE A 232 0.80 17.45 -10.00
N THR A 233 0.50 16.18 -9.98
CA THR A 233 0.17 15.40 -11.17
C THR A 233 -1.31 15.11 -11.17
N THR A 234 -1.99 15.53 -12.22
CA THR A 234 -3.40 15.26 -12.48
C THR A 234 -3.54 14.48 -13.77
N GLY A 235 -4.63 13.74 -13.93
CA GLY A 235 -4.89 12.97 -15.13
C GLY A 235 -6.37 12.76 -15.37
N VAL A 236 -6.78 12.85 -16.63
CA VAL A 236 -8.17 12.62 -17.05
C VAL A 236 -8.14 11.69 -18.27
N PHE A 237 -9.02 10.69 -18.30
CA PHE A 237 -9.16 9.82 -19.47
C PHE A 237 -9.47 10.63 -20.73
N ALA A 238 -8.74 10.34 -21.80
CA ALA A 238 -8.96 11.00 -23.07
C ALA A 238 -10.29 10.57 -23.67
N LYS A 239 -11.01 11.51 -24.28
CA LYS A 239 -12.20 11.19 -25.08
C LYS A 239 -11.73 10.68 -26.45
N GLU A 240 -11.82 9.39 -26.68
CA GLU A 240 -11.41 8.75 -27.94
C GLU A 240 -12.53 7.87 -28.49
N ASN A 241 -12.62 7.82 -29.81
CA ASN A 241 -13.61 6.99 -30.50
C ASN A 241 -13.06 5.59 -30.86
N SER A 242 -11.78 5.31 -30.59
CA SER A 242 -11.15 4.02 -30.89
C SER A 242 -10.43 3.47 -29.65
N PHE A 243 -10.80 2.26 -29.26
CA PHE A 243 -10.15 1.52 -28.18
C PHE A 243 -9.08 0.59 -28.75
N SER A 244 -7.87 0.66 -28.21
CA SER A 244 -6.84 -0.37 -28.37
C SER A 244 -6.29 -0.75 -27.01
N PRO A 245 -6.17 -2.06 -26.68
CA PRO A 245 -5.71 -2.46 -25.35
C PRO A 245 -4.34 -1.87 -24.98
N PRO A 246 -4.16 -1.36 -23.77
CA PRO A 246 -2.87 -0.84 -23.33
C PRO A 246 -1.79 -1.93 -23.31
N THR A 247 -0.55 -1.56 -23.62
CA THR A 247 0.59 -2.45 -23.54
C THR A 247 1.13 -2.48 -22.12
N ILE A 248 1.08 -3.64 -21.48
CA ILE A 248 1.65 -3.82 -20.15
C ILE A 248 3.14 -4.14 -20.27
N LYS A 249 3.97 -3.26 -19.74
CA LYS A 249 5.43 -3.44 -19.74
C LYS A 249 5.86 -4.50 -18.73
N ASP A 250 6.81 -5.34 -19.14
CA ASP A 250 7.42 -6.28 -18.21
C ASP A 250 8.28 -5.56 -17.17
N VAL A 251 7.95 -5.83 -15.90
CA VAL A 251 8.70 -5.33 -14.75
C VAL A 251 9.60 -6.46 -14.25
N LYS A 252 10.90 -6.22 -14.22
CA LYS A 252 11.80 -7.15 -13.52
C LYS A 252 11.41 -7.21 -12.05
N LYS A 253 11.12 -8.43 -11.54
CA LYS A 253 10.79 -8.64 -10.13
C LYS A 253 11.83 -7.97 -9.24
N MET A 254 11.37 -7.28 -8.21
CA MET A 254 12.24 -6.77 -7.15
C MET A 254 12.73 -7.97 -6.33
N ASN A 255 13.97 -8.39 -6.56
CA ASN A 255 14.60 -9.45 -5.75
C ASN A 255 15.25 -8.82 -4.52
N SER A 256 14.88 -9.31 -3.34
CA SER A 256 15.51 -8.94 -2.07
C SER A 256 17.01 -9.28 -1.98
N ASN A 257 17.49 -10.15 -2.86
CA ASN A 257 18.86 -10.70 -2.84
C ASN A 257 19.88 -9.94 -3.69
N ASN A 258 19.53 -8.78 -4.25
CA ASN A 258 20.51 -7.99 -5.00
C ASN A 258 21.56 -7.40 -4.07
N LYS A 259 22.82 -7.45 -4.49
CA LYS A 259 23.91 -6.72 -3.81
C LYS A 259 23.60 -5.22 -3.88
N LEU A 260 23.35 -4.64 -2.72
CA LEU A 260 23.12 -3.21 -2.57
C LEU A 260 24.42 -2.52 -2.19
N LEU A 261 24.43 -1.20 -2.42
CA LEU A 261 25.48 -0.36 -1.89
C LEU A 261 25.48 -0.42 -0.35
N PRO A 262 26.64 -0.46 0.31
CA PRO A 262 26.71 -0.44 1.76
C PRO A 262 26.34 0.91 2.38
N PHE A 263 26.10 1.92 1.57
CA PHE A 263 25.72 3.28 1.96
C PHE A 263 24.54 3.80 1.15
N SER A 264 23.85 4.79 1.68
CA SER A 264 22.76 5.48 1.00
C SER A 264 23.28 6.57 0.07
N ILE A 265 22.81 6.58 -1.19
CA ILE A 265 22.99 7.73 -2.10
C ILE A 265 22.11 8.90 -1.66
N TRP A 266 20.93 8.61 -1.09
CA TRP A 266 20.03 9.63 -0.56
C TRP A 266 20.61 10.27 0.69
N ASN A 267 20.88 11.56 0.63
CA ASN A 267 21.36 12.39 1.73
C ASN A 267 20.92 13.85 1.53
N ASN A 268 21.24 14.71 2.47
CA ASN A 268 20.79 16.11 2.45
C ASN A 268 21.36 16.94 1.30
N PHE A 269 22.40 16.46 0.60
CA PHE A 269 22.98 17.13 -0.58
C PHE A 269 22.47 16.56 -1.89
N SER A 270 22.44 15.23 -2.05
CA SER A 270 22.02 14.58 -3.29
C SER A 270 20.53 14.66 -3.53
N SER A 271 19.72 14.51 -2.46
CA SER A 271 18.26 14.53 -2.56
C SER A 271 17.71 15.81 -3.20
N PRO A 272 18.12 17.05 -2.77
CA PRO A 272 17.60 18.26 -3.38
C PRO A 272 18.03 18.44 -4.83
N ILE A 273 19.23 17.98 -5.22
CA ILE A 273 19.73 18.07 -6.59
C ILE A 273 18.89 17.16 -7.49
N ILE A 274 18.79 15.88 -7.14
CA ILE A 274 18.03 14.89 -7.92
C ILE A 274 16.56 15.33 -8.05
N ASN A 275 15.99 15.79 -6.96
CA ASN A 275 14.61 16.22 -6.90
C ASN A 275 14.35 17.51 -7.69
N SER A 276 15.30 18.46 -7.70
CA SER A 276 15.20 19.67 -8.52
C SER A 276 15.26 19.36 -10.01
N ILE A 277 16.13 18.44 -10.42
CA ILE A 277 16.19 17.97 -11.82
C ILE A 277 14.84 17.34 -12.19
N ASN A 278 14.34 16.42 -11.38
CA ASN A 278 13.04 15.78 -11.62
C ASN A 278 11.89 16.79 -11.71
N ARG A 279 11.83 17.77 -10.80
CA ARG A 279 10.85 18.85 -10.82
C ARG A 279 10.90 19.67 -12.10
N ASN A 280 12.09 19.97 -12.59
CA ASN A 280 12.25 20.73 -13.82
C ASN A 280 11.88 19.93 -15.06
N MET A 281 12.21 18.65 -15.10
CA MET A 281 11.86 17.76 -16.22
C MET A 281 10.36 17.46 -16.32
N GLN A 282 9.68 17.32 -15.18
CA GLN A 282 8.25 16.96 -15.14
C GLN A 282 7.32 18.18 -15.13
N GLY A 283 7.76 19.30 -14.58
CA GLY A 283 6.93 20.49 -14.38
C GLY A 283 6.78 21.37 -15.63
N SER A 284 6.81 20.80 -16.84
CA SER A 284 6.43 21.53 -18.06
C SER A 284 4.91 21.65 -18.13
N LYS A 285 4.40 22.86 -18.41
CA LYS A 285 2.96 23.18 -18.50
C LYS A 285 2.18 22.43 -19.60
N ASN A 286 2.83 21.62 -20.41
CA ASN A 286 2.18 20.91 -21.52
C ASN A 286 1.58 19.60 -21.02
N SER A 287 0.29 19.42 -21.25
CA SER A 287 -0.37 18.13 -21.06
C SER A 287 0.26 17.07 -21.93
N LYS A 288 0.47 15.88 -21.39
CA LYS A 288 1.06 14.74 -22.10
C LYS A 288 0.07 13.59 -22.14
N ARG A 289 -0.14 13.03 -23.32
CA ARG A 289 -0.91 11.79 -23.46
C ARG A 289 -0.03 10.60 -23.12
N LYS A 290 -0.50 9.73 -22.27
CA LYS A 290 0.17 8.48 -21.87
C LYS A 290 -0.81 7.32 -21.93
N ASP A 291 -0.29 6.12 -22.21
CA ASP A 291 -1.07 4.91 -21.96
C ASP A 291 -1.39 4.78 -20.46
N ILE A 292 -2.54 4.20 -20.16
CA ILE A 292 -3.06 4.08 -18.80
C ILE A 292 -2.07 3.36 -17.86
N PHE A 293 -1.42 2.28 -18.32
CA PHE A 293 -0.48 1.54 -17.49
C PHE A 293 0.73 2.41 -17.09
N SER A 294 1.32 3.13 -18.05
CA SER A 294 2.44 4.05 -17.78
C SER A 294 2.04 5.26 -16.95
N ALA A 295 0.77 5.67 -16.99
CA ALA A 295 0.25 6.78 -16.20
C ALA A 295 0.06 6.39 -14.72
N PHE A 296 -0.57 5.25 -14.46
CA PHE A 296 -0.80 4.76 -13.09
C PHE A 296 0.45 4.17 -12.45
N PHE A 297 1.39 3.65 -13.23
CA PHE A 297 2.66 3.10 -12.75
C PHE A 297 3.88 3.86 -13.31
N PRO A 298 4.00 5.18 -13.09
CA PRO A 298 5.04 6.00 -13.71
C PRO A 298 6.46 5.62 -13.28
N PHE A 299 6.60 4.91 -12.18
CA PHE A 299 7.88 4.50 -11.61
C PHE A 299 8.23 3.03 -11.89
N VAL A 300 7.42 2.32 -12.68
CA VAL A 300 7.74 0.95 -13.09
C VAL A 300 9.11 0.90 -13.76
N GLY A 301 10.02 0.12 -13.20
CA GLY A 301 11.42 0.03 -13.62
C GLY A 301 12.36 1.08 -12.98
N ILE A 302 11.85 2.22 -12.52
CA ILE A 302 12.62 3.26 -11.81
C ILE A 302 12.46 3.14 -10.30
N ALA A 303 11.29 2.76 -9.81
CA ALA A 303 11.00 2.64 -8.38
C ALA A 303 12.00 1.71 -7.68
N ARG A 304 12.38 0.62 -8.32
CA ARG A 304 13.42 -0.27 -7.81
C ARG A 304 14.71 0.49 -7.54
N ARG A 305 15.22 1.28 -8.48
CA ARG A 305 16.46 2.05 -8.33
C ARG A 305 16.32 3.10 -7.24
N PHE A 306 15.14 3.73 -7.12
CA PHE A 306 14.86 4.69 -6.06
C PHE A 306 15.06 4.08 -4.68
N TYR A 307 14.49 2.89 -4.42
CA TYR A 307 14.65 2.19 -3.14
C TYR A 307 16.04 1.56 -2.97
N GLU A 308 16.67 1.07 -4.03
CA GLU A 308 18.07 0.57 -4.00
C GLU A 308 19.07 1.68 -3.62
N MET A 309 18.78 2.94 -3.96
CA MET A 309 19.62 4.10 -3.60
C MET A 309 19.65 4.38 -2.09
N TYR A 310 18.77 3.81 -1.27
CA TYR A 310 18.90 3.85 0.18
C TYR A 310 20.00 2.91 0.71
N GLY A 311 20.48 1.97 -0.10
CA GLY A 311 21.54 1.03 0.24
C GLY A 311 21.07 -0.11 1.14
N SER A 312 22.04 -0.79 1.77
CA SER A 312 21.78 -1.98 2.61
C SER A 312 21.04 -1.67 3.90
N ASN A 313 21.16 -0.45 4.43
CA ASN A 313 20.54 -0.05 5.69
C ASN A 313 19.03 0.21 5.57
N GLY A 314 18.48 0.20 4.35
CA GLY A 314 17.05 0.42 4.12
C GLY A 314 16.61 1.87 4.31
N PHE A 315 15.31 2.03 4.55
CA PHE A 315 14.66 3.34 4.65
C PHE A 315 13.47 3.28 5.60
N ASN A 316 12.95 4.42 5.98
CA ASN A 316 11.66 4.54 6.66
C ASN A 316 10.66 5.19 5.70
N GLU A 317 9.47 4.61 5.58
CA GLU A 317 8.33 5.28 4.97
C GLU A 317 7.26 5.47 6.05
N TYR A 318 6.95 6.72 6.30
CA TYR A 318 5.95 7.14 7.27
C TYR A 318 4.76 7.72 6.50
N GLN A 319 3.59 7.13 6.66
CA GLN A 319 2.36 7.59 6.00
C GLN A 319 1.27 7.77 7.02
N ILE A 320 0.68 8.96 7.04
CA ILE A 320 -0.39 9.36 7.95
C ILE A 320 -1.56 9.93 7.17
N LEU A 321 -2.72 9.90 7.80
CA LEU A 321 -3.95 10.53 7.32
C LEU A 321 -4.54 11.40 8.43
N VAL A 322 -4.60 12.70 8.20
CA VAL A 322 -5.19 13.68 9.11
C VAL A 322 -6.54 14.13 8.58
N LYS A 323 -7.51 14.39 9.46
CA LYS A 323 -8.84 14.85 9.10
C LYS A 323 -8.80 16.19 8.36
N LYS A 324 -9.75 16.39 7.45
CA LYS A 324 -9.84 17.57 6.59
C LYS A 324 -9.74 18.88 7.37
N ASP A 325 -10.49 19.00 8.46
CA ASP A 325 -10.59 20.23 9.24
C ASP A 325 -9.28 20.61 9.94
N SER A 326 -8.40 19.64 10.19
CA SER A 326 -7.08 19.85 10.80
C SER A 326 -5.93 19.87 9.77
N SER A 327 -6.22 19.71 8.47
CA SER A 327 -5.18 19.48 7.46
C SER A 327 -4.23 20.66 7.28
N GLU A 328 -4.73 21.91 7.27
CA GLU A 328 -3.90 23.11 7.09
C GLU A 328 -3.00 23.34 8.31
N GLU A 329 -3.56 23.26 9.51
CA GLU A 329 -2.81 23.40 10.75
C GLU A 329 -1.75 22.30 10.89
N PHE A 330 -2.09 21.07 10.50
CA PHE A 330 -1.15 19.96 10.48
C PHE A 330 0.01 20.18 9.50
N ILE A 331 -0.25 20.71 8.29
CA ILE A 331 0.81 21.08 7.33
C ILE A 331 1.76 22.11 7.95
N ASP A 332 1.24 23.11 8.66
CA ASP A 332 2.05 24.13 9.32
C ASP A 332 2.90 23.56 10.46
N ALA A 333 2.33 22.67 11.26
CA ALA A 333 3.04 21.97 12.33
C ALA A 333 4.17 21.09 11.78
N VAL A 334 3.89 20.31 10.72
CA VAL A 334 4.88 19.48 10.00
C VAL A 334 6.00 20.34 9.42
N ASN A 335 5.66 21.48 8.79
CA ASN A 335 6.66 22.39 8.24
C ASN A 335 7.61 22.93 9.32
N LYS A 336 7.07 23.29 10.49
CA LYS A 336 7.87 23.77 11.64
C LYS A 336 8.78 22.64 12.15
N LEU A 337 8.23 21.44 12.35
CA LEU A 337 8.99 20.29 12.84
C LEU A 337 10.13 19.89 11.90
N ILE A 338 9.86 19.80 10.58
CA ILE A 338 10.92 19.47 9.61
C ILE A 338 12.02 20.51 9.59
N LYS A 339 11.68 21.81 9.72
CA LYS A 339 12.68 22.90 9.76
C LYS A 339 13.53 22.86 11.02
N SER A 340 12.97 22.47 12.18
CA SER A 340 13.72 22.35 13.44
C SER A 340 14.61 21.12 13.47
N GLU A 341 14.06 19.94 13.13
CA GLU A 341 14.75 18.65 13.27
C GLU A 341 15.67 18.31 12.09
N LYS A 342 15.40 18.88 10.91
CA LYS A 342 16.16 18.67 9.66
C LYS A 342 16.42 17.19 9.36
N PRO A 343 15.38 16.33 9.34
CA PRO A 343 15.54 14.90 9.08
C PRO A 343 16.10 14.66 7.68
N SER A 344 16.70 13.47 7.47
CA SER A 344 17.15 13.03 6.13
C SER A 344 15.96 12.62 5.26
N LEU A 345 15.13 13.59 4.91
CA LEU A 345 13.89 13.44 4.15
C LEU A 345 14.16 13.53 2.65
N THR A 346 13.80 12.48 1.93
CA THR A 346 14.04 12.38 0.47
C THR A 346 12.94 13.07 -0.30
N ILE A 347 11.69 12.61 -0.12
CA ILE A 347 10.50 13.18 -0.75
C ILE A 347 9.31 13.13 0.21
N MET A 348 8.34 14.00 -0.07
CA MET A 348 6.99 13.94 0.51
C MET A 348 5.97 13.78 -0.60
N ILE A 349 4.93 12.96 -0.35
CA ILE A 349 3.81 12.78 -1.27
C ILE A 349 2.53 13.12 -0.52
N MET A 350 1.64 13.85 -1.17
CA MET A 350 0.32 14.17 -0.60
C MET A 350 -0.78 13.55 -1.46
N LYS A 351 -1.84 13.09 -0.80
CA LYS A 351 -3.06 12.60 -1.42
C LYS A 351 -4.26 13.06 -0.62
N LEU A 352 -5.35 13.37 -1.30
CA LEU A 352 -6.64 13.63 -0.66
C LEU A 352 -7.43 12.34 -0.56
N PHE A 353 -8.10 12.15 0.57
CA PHE A 353 -8.96 11.01 0.85
C PHE A 353 -10.39 11.46 1.08
N LYS A 354 -11.33 10.62 0.65
CA LYS A 354 -12.73 10.70 1.03
C LYS A 354 -13.18 9.31 1.45
N GLY A 355 -13.56 9.16 2.69
CA GLY A 355 -13.94 7.87 3.24
C GLY A 355 -14.35 7.96 4.70
N LYS A 356 -14.40 6.83 5.37
CA LYS A 356 -14.68 6.71 6.79
C LYS A 356 -13.72 5.71 7.43
N GLN A 357 -13.15 6.09 8.57
CA GLN A 357 -12.33 5.19 9.37
C GLN A 357 -13.23 4.11 9.99
N LYS A 358 -12.78 2.87 9.96
CA LYS A 358 -13.41 1.70 10.60
C LYS A 358 -12.32 0.69 10.95
N LEU A 359 -12.36 0.11 12.15
CA LEU A 359 -11.37 -0.86 12.65
C LEU A 359 -9.93 -0.34 12.48
N LEU A 360 -9.07 -1.04 11.74
CA LEU A 360 -7.70 -0.63 11.42
C LEU A 360 -7.57 -0.09 9.97
N HIS A 361 -8.68 0.30 9.33
CA HIS A 361 -8.65 0.80 7.95
C HIS A 361 -7.96 2.16 7.88
N PHE A 362 -7.01 2.28 6.97
CA PHE A 362 -6.40 3.56 6.62
C PHE A 362 -7.30 4.30 5.62
N SER A 363 -8.37 4.88 6.15
CA SER A 363 -9.38 5.63 5.38
C SER A 363 -10.07 6.63 6.29
N ASP A 364 -10.24 7.87 5.84
CA ASP A 364 -11.03 8.93 6.46
C ASP A 364 -11.25 10.04 5.42
N ASN A 365 -11.93 11.12 5.78
CA ASN A 365 -12.02 12.32 4.95
C ASN A 365 -10.90 13.28 5.34
N GLY A 366 -9.87 13.43 4.49
CA GLY A 366 -8.72 14.26 4.87
C GLY A 366 -7.52 14.22 3.93
N LEU A 367 -6.39 14.61 4.51
CA LEU A 367 -5.10 14.69 3.84
C LEU A 367 -4.18 13.58 4.30
N SER A 368 -3.72 12.76 3.37
CA SER A 368 -2.62 11.82 3.63
C SER A 368 -1.29 12.43 3.21
N MET A 369 -0.30 12.35 4.10
CA MET A 369 1.08 12.72 3.84
C MET A 369 1.98 11.49 3.98
N ILE A 370 2.87 11.31 3.01
CA ILE A 370 3.85 10.22 2.96
C ILE A 370 5.24 10.85 3.01
N PHE A 371 6.09 10.33 3.90
CA PHE A 371 7.46 10.79 4.10
C PHE A 371 8.41 9.63 3.81
N ASN A 372 9.32 9.79 2.87
CA ASN A 372 10.38 8.83 2.60
C ASN A 372 11.68 9.35 3.19
N LEU A 373 12.26 8.62 4.13
CA LEU A 373 13.40 9.04 4.91
C LEU A 373 14.52 7.99 4.84
N LYS A 374 15.76 8.46 4.83
CA LYS A 374 16.91 7.61 5.06
C LYS A 374 16.88 7.10 6.51
N HIS A 375 17.11 5.80 6.71
CA HIS A 375 17.21 5.25 8.05
C HIS A 375 18.45 5.82 8.78
N SER A 376 18.24 6.51 9.90
CA SER A 376 19.26 7.12 10.75
C SER A 376 18.70 7.46 12.13
N LYS A 377 19.58 7.71 13.10
CA LYS A 377 19.14 8.13 14.45
C LYS A 377 18.30 9.40 14.40
N SER A 378 18.74 10.45 13.67
CA SER A 378 17.99 11.69 13.54
C SER A 378 16.62 11.51 12.86
N THR A 379 16.50 10.52 11.99
CA THR A 379 15.20 10.15 11.41
C THR A 379 14.29 9.52 12.46
N LEU A 380 14.80 8.64 13.30
CA LEU A 380 14.00 8.01 14.36
C LEU A 380 13.55 9.05 15.38
N ASP A 381 14.45 9.94 15.85
CA ASP A 381 14.11 11.03 16.77
C ASP A 381 13.03 11.97 16.19
N PHE A 382 13.11 12.27 14.89
CA PHE A 382 12.08 13.03 14.18
C PHE A 382 10.74 12.29 14.11
N LEU A 383 10.76 10.99 13.84
CA LEU A 383 9.54 10.19 13.71
C LEU A 383 8.83 9.99 15.06
N GLU A 384 9.56 9.94 16.17
CA GLU A 384 8.96 9.95 17.53
C GLU A 384 8.14 11.23 17.76
N LYS A 385 8.68 12.40 17.41
CA LYS A 385 7.95 13.66 17.48
C LYS A 385 6.77 13.72 16.51
N MET A 386 6.89 13.08 15.35
CA MET A 386 5.78 12.94 14.41
C MET A 386 4.66 12.05 14.98
N ASP A 387 4.99 11.02 15.77
CA ASP A 387 3.98 10.19 16.44
C ASP A 387 3.20 11.00 17.50
N GLU A 388 3.88 11.80 18.31
CA GLU A 388 3.24 12.69 19.27
C GLU A 388 2.31 13.71 18.58
N MET A 389 2.77 14.27 17.47
CA MET A 389 1.97 15.18 16.65
C MET A 389 0.77 14.46 16.04
N MET A 390 0.95 13.28 15.49
CA MET A 390 -0.12 12.47 14.92
C MET A 390 -1.22 12.19 15.94
N ILE A 391 -0.86 11.81 17.15
CA ILE A 391 -1.80 11.58 18.27
C ILE A 391 -2.55 12.88 18.60
N THR A 392 -1.82 13.99 18.73
CA THR A 392 -2.39 15.31 19.05
C THR A 392 -3.45 15.76 18.04
N PHE A 393 -3.21 15.52 16.75
CA PHE A 393 -4.14 15.87 15.67
C PHE A 393 -5.22 14.81 15.38
N GLY A 394 -5.26 13.69 16.14
CA GLY A 394 -6.16 12.60 15.90
C GLY A 394 -6.00 11.98 14.51
N ALA A 395 -4.78 11.99 13.98
CA ALA A 395 -4.43 11.39 12.71
C ALA A 395 -4.17 9.88 12.86
N ILE A 396 -4.24 9.14 11.76
CA ILE A 396 -4.01 7.68 11.77
C ILE A 396 -2.79 7.31 10.92
N PRO A 397 -1.94 6.37 11.37
CA PRO A 397 -0.81 5.87 10.59
C PRO A 397 -1.25 4.75 9.63
N TYR A 398 -0.59 4.63 8.48
CA TYR A 398 -0.77 3.46 7.63
C TYR A 398 0.12 2.31 8.11
N ILE A 399 -0.44 1.40 8.89
CA ILE A 399 0.25 0.37 9.65
C ILE A 399 1.24 -0.47 8.80
N VAL A 400 0.89 -0.81 7.56
CA VAL A 400 1.74 -1.64 6.68
C VAL A 400 2.94 -0.91 6.09
N LYS A 401 3.09 0.39 6.37
CA LYS A 401 4.15 1.25 5.85
C LYS A 401 5.27 1.53 6.86
N ASP A 402 5.01 1.43 8.14
CA ASP A 402 5.96 1.79 9.19
C ASP A 402 6.30 0.59 10.08
N SER A 403 7.52 0.10 9.96
CA SER A 403 8.04 -1.02 10.76
C SER A 403 8.39 -0.67 12.19
N ARG A 404 8.33 0.61 12.58
CA ARG A 404 8.71 1.07 13.91
C ARG A 404 7.50 1.38 14.82
N LEU A 405 6.29 1.45 14.25
CA LEU A 405 5.06 1.72 15.02
C LEU A 405 4.93 0.77 16.21
N THR A 406 4.64 1.34 17.40
CA THR A 406 4.38 0.56 18.60
C THR A 406 2.89 0.34 18.81
N LYS A 407 2.56 -0.61 19.69
CA LYS A 407 1.18 -0.85 20.12
C LYS A 407 0.54 0.43 20.64
N GLU A 408 1.26 1.14 21.52
CA GLU A 408 0.77 2.34 22.22
C GLU A 408 0.35 3.44 21.23
N VAL A 409 1.13 3.66 20.18
CA VAL A 409 0.82 4.64 19.13
C VAL A 409 -0.42 4.21 18.35
N VAL A 410 -0.49 2.93 17.91
CA VAL A 410 -1.61 2.44 17.10
C VAL A 410 -2.90 2.43 17.91
N GLU A 411 -2.85 2.04 19.18
CA GLU A 411 -3.98 2.03 20.12
C GLU A 411 -4.58 3.43 20.32
N GLN A 412 -3.74 4.46 20.41
CA GLN A 412 -4.21 5.84 20.56
C GLN A 412 -4.75 6.43 19.24
N CYS A 413 -4.22 6.01 18.11
CA CYS A 413 -4.60 6.54 16.80
C CYS A 413 -5.84 5.87 16.19
N TYR A 414 -6.11 4.60 16.53
CA TYR A 414 -7.23 3.85 15.99
C TYR A 414 -8.32 3.64 17.04
N PRO A 415 -9.43 4.37 17.01
CA PRO A 415 -10.49 4.28 18.01
C PRO A 415 -11.06 2.86 18.20
N GLU A 416 -11.10 2.09 17.11
CA GLU A 416 -11.66 0.72 17.10
C GLU A 416 -10.57 -0.37 17.20
N TYR A 417 -9.37 -0.05 17.71
CA TYR A 417 -8.30 -1.03 17.92
C TYR A 417 -8.74 -2.23 18.78
N TYR A 418 -9.41 -1.96 19.90
CA TYR A 418 -9.90 -3.01 20.80
C TYR A 418 -11.06 -3.80 20.21
N GLU A 419 -11.93 -3.16 19.41
CA GLU A 419 -13.00 -3.86 18.70
C GLU A 419 -12.41 -4.83 17.67
N PHE A 420 -11.41 -4.40 16.89
CA PHE A 420 -10.71 -5.30 15.99
C PHE A 420 -10.09 -6.49 16.72
N LYS A 421 -9.43 -6.25 17.84
CA LYS A 421 -8.83 -7.29 18.67
C LYS A 421 -9.85 -8.26 19.22
N GLN A 422 -11.02 -7.76 19.64
CA GLN A 422 -12.13 -8.60 20.08
C GLN A 422 -12.64 -9.50 18.96
N ILE A 423 -12.82 -8.97 17.75
CA ILE A 423 -13.20 -9.75 16.58
C ILE A 423 -12.19 -10.88 16.32
N LEU A 424 -10.90 -10.59 16.38
CA LEU A 424 -9.86 -11.61 16.22
C LEU A 424 -9.95 -12.70 17.29
N ASN A 425 -10.22 -12.35 18.55
CA ASN A 425 -10.37 -13.33 19.64
C ASN A 425 -11.61 -14.22 19.47
N GLU A 426 -12.69 -13.68 18.87
CA GLU A 426 -13.92 -14.45 18.59
C GLU A 426 -13.70 -15.47 17.45
N ILE A 427 -13.00 -15.09 16.38
CA ILE A 427 -12.81 -15.95 15.19
C ILE A 427 -11.57 -16.85 15.28
N ASP A 428 -10.54 -16.42 15.99
CA ASP A 428 -9.27 -17.13 16.19
C ASP A 428 -8.81 -17.06 17.66
N PRO A 429 -9.55 -17.73 18.60
CA PRO A 429 -9.22 -17.68 20.03
C PRO A 429 -7.82 -18.25 20.35
N LYS A 430 -7.29 -19.10 19.49
CA LYS A 430 -5.93 -19.65 19.61
C LYS A 430 -4.86 -18.73 19.03
N ARG A 431 -5.26 -17.63 18.38
CA ARG A 431 -4.34 -16.70 17.69
C ARG A 431 -3.38 -17.42 16.76
N ILE A 432 -3.94 -18.28 15.89
CA ILE A 432 -3.18 -19.08 14.91
C ILE A 432 -2.46 -18.16 13.90
N PHE A 433 -3.11 -17.04 13.50
CA PHE A 433 -2.54 -16.11 12.55
C PHE A 433 -1.70 -15.04 13.24
N LYS A 434 -0.37 -15.10 13.02
CA LYS A 434 0.60 -14.17 13.61
C LYS A 434 1.70 -13.81 12.61
N SER A 435 2.07 -12.54 12.61
CA SER A 435 3.25 -12.00 11.92
C SER A 435 4.10 -11.21 12.91
N GLU A 436 5.31 -10.80 12.52
CA GLU A 436 6.11 -9.86 13.32
C GLU A 436 5.31 -8.59 13.63
N LEU A 437 4.69 -8.01 12.60
CA LEU A 437 3.86 -6.81 12.76
C LEU A 437 2.75 -7.01 13.79
N SER A 438 2.02 -8.12 13.73
CA SER A 438 0.92 -8.37 14.68
C SER A 438 1.42 -8.61 16.11
N GLU A 439 2.56 -9.28 16.28
CA GLU A 439 3.18 -9.48 17.60
C GLU A 439 3.60 -8.14 18.21
N ARG A 440 4.27 -7.30 17.44
CA ARG A 440 4.71 -5.96 17.86
C ARG A 440 3.54 -5.04 18.23
N LEU A 441 2.43 -5.13 17.49
CA LEU A 441 1.22 -4.33 17.75
C LEU A 441 0.26 -5.01 18.75
N ASN A 442 0.57 -6.20 19.26
CA ASN A 442 -0.28 -6.98 20.17
C ASN A 442 -1.70 -7.23 19.61
N LEU A 443 -1.77 -7.58 18.33
CA LEU A 443 -3.00 -7.89 17.60
C LEU A 443 -3.26 -9.40 17.55
#